data_8c8f047a0c9299326b391116954d2982
#
_entry.id   8c8f047a0c9299326b391116954d2982
#
_cell.length_a   1.000
_cell.length_b   1.000
_cell.length_c   1.000
_cell.angle_alpha   90.00
_cell.angle_beta   90.00
_cell.angle_gamma   90.00
#
_symmetry.space_group_name_H-M   'P 1'
#
loop_
_entity.id
_entity.type
_entity.pdbx_description
1 polymer ?
#
loop_
_entity_poly.entity_id
_entity_poly.type
_entity_poly.pdbx_seq_one_letter_code
_entity_poly.pdbx_strand_id
1 'polypeptide(L)'
;MENELVTIRQNLIGRPQKKPKRDHTRPTGFGLLRVSKGQKARMVRILFDSGATGSFIDKQHTKRLRVRNTTQNIWQTGNGKVSTCKKVKTHLILPELYHESVIEHDFNVLEHPLGYDVIMGTDLMSSLGININFEQGEIQWQDAAMPFKSCDATAETAFHIAIKASFSRIKGILDAHYEKANLDELVVRECDHLSFDEQILLRRLLRKHESLFDGQLGHWKNEEYNLELKPGAVPYHARAYPIPKIHEQTLRKEVDRLCHIGVLRKVNRSEWAAPTFIIPKKDGSVRFISDFRELNKRLKRKPFPIPKIQDLLLKLEGFQYATSLDLNMGYYHIELSPFSRELCTIVLPWGKYEYQRLPMGLANSPDIFQEKINSLMGDLESVRSYIDDCLVLTSGSWEDHLKKLDEVLTRLQRAGLKVNATKSFFGRSELEYLGYWITRDGIQPLPKKVAALQNIAAPR
;
A
#
# COMPACT_ATOMS: atom_id res chain seq x y z
N MET A 1 -13.15 -37.74 28.40
CA MET A 1 -13.17 -36.82 27.23
C MET A 1 -13.97 -35.62 27.67
N GLU A 2 -13.26 -34.60 28.05
CA GLU A 2 -13.89 -33.35 28.43
C GLU A 2 -14.48 -32.69 27.19
N ASN A 3 -15.78 -32.44 27.21
CA ASN A 3 -16.47 -31.68 26.20
C ASN A 3 -15.94 -30.24 26.28
N GLU A 4 -15.11 -29.83 25.32
CA GLU A 4 -14.78 -28.40 25.14
C GLU A 4 -16.07 -27.66 24.78
N LEU A 5 -16.61 -26.96 25.74
CA LEU A 5 -17.79 -26.10 25.61
C LEU A 5 -17.32 -24.69 25.22
N VAL A 6 -17.64 -24.28 24.00
CA VAL A 6 -17.39 -22.89 23.56
C VAL A 6 -18.66 -22.06 23.74
N THR A 7 -18.54 -20.96 24.42
CA THR A 7 -19.64 -20.00 24.57
C THR A 7 -19.56 -18.96 23.46
N ILE A 8 -20.47 -19.02 22.49
CA ILE A 8 -20.65 -17.97 21.50
C ILE A 8 -21.71 -17.00 22.02
N ARG A 9 -21.40 -15.72 22.13
CA ARG A 9 -22.27 -14.72 22.75
C ARG A 9 -23.57 -14.50 21.97
N GLN A 10 -24.68 -14.20 22.70
CA GLN A 10 -26.04 -14.00 22.18
C GLN A 10 -26.16 -12.99 21.01
N ASN A 11 -25.17 -12.11 20.85
CA ASN A 11 -25.18 -11.09 19.80
C ASN A 11 -24.96 -11.63 18.37
N LEU A 12 -24.67 -12.93 18.21
CA LEU A 12 -24.47 -13.60 16.93
C LEU A 12 -25.75 -14.09 16.27
N ILE A 13 -26.88 -14.09 16.99
CA ILE A 13 -28.12 -14.66 16.50
C ILE A 13 -29.12 -13.55 16.23
N GLY A 14 -29.39 -13.31 14.95
CA GLY A 14 -30.27 -12.26 14.49
C GLY A 14 -31.70 -12.44 14.96
N ARG A 15 -32.26 -11.42 15.60
CA ARG A 15 -33.71 -11.19 15.63
C ARG A 15 -34.15 -10.51 14.33
N PRO A 16 -35.41 -10.74 13.85
CA PRO A 16 -35.89 -10.10 12.64
C PRO A 16 -35.93 -8.57 12.79
N GLN A 17 -35.48 -7.92 11.82
CA GLN A 17 -35.29 -6.52 11.53
C GLN A 17 -36.19 -5.49 12.23
N LYS A 18 -35.64 -4.81 13.22
CA LYS A 18 -35.80 -3.36 13.39
C LYS A 18 -34.47 -2.75 12.98
N LYS A 19 -34.46 -1.68 12.16
CA LYS A 19 -33.24 -0.99 11.71
C LYS A 19 -32.30 -0.77 12.88
N PRO A 20 -31.12 -1.40 12.91
CA PRO A 20 -30.23 -1.32 14.05
C PRO A 20 -29.64 0.08 14.14
N LYS A 21 -29.62 0.65 15.34
CA LYS A 21 -28.68 1.71 15.71
C LYS A 21 -27.28 1.17 15.40
N ARG A 22 -26.42 2.00 14.81
CA ARG A 22 -25.04 1.67 14.46
C ARG A 22 -24.33 1.03 15.65
N ASP A 23 -24.16 -0.28 15.58
CA ASP A 23 -23.51 -1.06 16.63
C ASP A 23 -21.99 -1.08 16.35
N HIS A 24 -21.29 -0.07 16.87
CA HIS A 24 -19.84 0.06 16.77
C HIS A 24 -19.07 -0.81 17.76
N THR A 25 -19.76 -1.65 18.50
CA THR A 25 -19.19 -2.37 19.67
C THR A 25 -18.73 -3.80 19.36
N ARG A 26 -18.97 -4.29 18.14
CA ARG A 26 -18.61 -5.67 17.79
C ARG A 26 -17.22 -5.74 17.16
N PRO A 27 -16.34 -6.62 17.68
CA PRO A 27 -15.00 -6.80 17.11
C PRO A 27 -15.07 -7.58 15.78
N THR A 28 -15.43 -6.89 14.71
CA THR A 28 -15.58 -7.44 13.37
C THR A 28 -14.59 -6.81 12.40
N GLY A 29 -14.18 -7.60 11.42
CA GLY A 29 -13.28 -7.19 10.37
C GLY A 29 -13.50 -7.99 9.09
N PHE A 30 -12.64 -7.75 8.10
CA PHE A 30 -12.65 -8.51 6.85
C PHE A 30 -11.32 -9.21 6.63
N GLY A 31 -11.37 -10.38 6.01
CA GLY A 31 -10.21 -11.14 5.59
C GLY A 31 -10.32 -11.62 4.15
N LEU A 32 -9.21 -12.12 3.63
CA LEU A 32 -9.15 -12.77 2.33
C LEU A 32 -8.87 -14.26 2.52
N LEU A 33 -9.80 -15.10 2.11
CA LEU A 33 -9.66 -16.54 2.14
C LEU A 33 -9.05 -17.03 0.83
N ARG A 34 -7.90 -17.73 0.89
CA ARG A 34 -7.27 -18.38 -0.27
C ARG A 34 -7.60 -19.85 -0.31
N VAL A 35 -8.18 -20.31 -1.41
CA VAL A 35 -8.59 -21.70 -1.62
C VAL A 35 -7.42 -22.55 -2.14
N SER A 36 -6.53 -21.97 -2.97
CA SER A 36 -5.29 -22.61 -3.44
C SER A 36 -4.33 -21.61 -4.09
N LYS A 37 -3.05 -21.98 -4.28
CA LYS A 37 -2.07 -21.18 -5.05
C LYS A 37 -2.63 -20.93 -6.46
N GLY A 38 -2.77 -19.64 -6.85
CA GLY A 38 -3.21 -19.24 -8.19
C GLY A 38 -4.70 -18.89 -8.33
N GLN A 39 -5.56 -19.18 -7.36
CA GLN A 39 -6.96 -18.77 -7.41
C GLN A 39 -7.19 -17.39 -6.77
N LYS A 40 -8.23 -16.68 -7.26
CA LYS A 40 -8.66 -15.39 -6.68
C LYS A 40 -9.08 -15.59 -5.22
N ALA A 41 -8.48 -14.84 -4.31
CA ALA A 41 -8.89 -14.82 -2.92
C ALA A 41 -10.35 -14.34 -2.81
N ARG A 42 -11.10 -14.94 -1.89
CA ARG A 42 -12.48 -14.53 -1.57
C ARG A 42 -12.45 -13.70 -0.32
N MET A 43 -13.21 -12.63 -0.32
CA MET A 43 -13.42 -11.87 0.88
C MET A 43 -14.39 -12.58 1.81
N VAL A 44 -14.08 -12.52 3.10
CA VAL A 44 -14.86 -13.09 4.19
C VAL A 44 -15.00 -12.07 5.31
N ARG A 45 -16.18 -12.07 5.93
CA ARG A 45 -16.47 -11.28 7.12
C ARG A 45 -16.04 -12.09 8.35
N ILE A 46 -15.25 -11.49 9.22
CA ILE A 46 -14.68 -12.14 10.38
C ILE A 46 -15.28 -11.52 11.65
N LEU A 47 -15.73 -12.35 12.58
CA LEU A 47 -15.94 -11.97 13.95
C LEU A 47 -14.70 -12.42 14.76
N PHE A 48 -14.10 -11.53 15.54
CA PHE A 48 -13.08 -11.84 16.52
C PHE A 48 -13.79 -12.06 17.85
N ASP A 49 -13.90 -13.32 18.28
CA ASP A 49 -14.70 -13.69 19.46
C ASP A 49 -13.83 -14.25 20.58
N SER A 50 -13.56 -13.39 21.59
CA SER A 50 -12.82 -13.80 22.79
C SER A 50 -13.59 -14.78 23.69
N GLY A 51 -14.86 -15.01 23.42
CA GLY A 51 -15.68 -16.02 24.10
C GLY A 51 -15.69 -17.38 23.40
N ALA A 52 -15.16 -17.46 22.18
CA ALA A 52 -15.04 -18.71 21.43
C ALA A 52 -13.67 -19.35 21.67
N THR A 53 -13.61 -20.59 22.13
CA THR A 53 -12.33 -21.32 22.33
C THR A 53 -11.80 -21.92 21.02
N GLY A 54 -12.62 -22.05 19.97
CA GLY A 54 -12.22 -22.53 18.66
C GLY A 54 -12.60 -21.60 17.52
N SER A 55 -11.92 -21.73 16.39
CA SER A 55 -12.17 -20.96 15.18
C SER A 55 -13.03 -21.72 14.18
N PHE A 56 -13.95 -20.99 13.52
CA PHE A 56 -14.98 -21.58 12.65
C PHE A 56 -15.03 -20.91 11.29
N ILE A 57 -15.49 -21.69 10.29
CA ILE A 57 -15.75 -21.22 8.92
C ILE A 57 -17.12 -21.72 8.45
N ASP A 58 -17.88 -20.87 7.78
CA ASP A 58 -19.14 -21.24 7.16
C ASP A 58 -18.92 -22.24 6.01
N LYS A 59 -19.76 -23.29 5.93
CA LYS A 59 -19.72 -24.34 4.92
C LYS A 59 -19.73 -23.81 3.48
N GLN A 60 -20.41 -22.70 3.21
CA GLN A 60 -20.44 -22.10 1.87
C GLN A 60 -19.05 -21.78 1.32
N HIS A 61 -18.08 -21.47 2.19
CA HIS A 61 -16.70 -21.16 1.83
C HIS A 61 -15.81 -22.39 1.67
N THR A 62 -16.29 -23.58 1.99
CA THR A 62 -15.51 -24.84 1.96
C THR A 62 -15.66 -25.64 0.68
N LYS A 63 -16.56 -25.28 -0.25
CA LYS A 63 -16.95 -26.07 -1.46
C LYS A 63 -15.77 -26.51 -2.36
N ARG A 64 -14.64 -25.83 -2.30
CA ARG A 64 -13.43 -26.14 -3.10
C ARG A 64 -12.21 -26.46 -2.25
N LEU A 65 -12.43 -26.75 -0.96
CA LEU A 65 -11.40 -27.09 0.00
C LEU A 65 -11.48 -28.56 0.37
N ARG A 66 -10.37 -29.16 0.78
CA ARG A 66 -10.34 -30.53 1.27
C ARG A 66 -10.84 -30.56 2.72
N VAL A 67 -12.12 -30.88 2.89
CA VAL A 67 -12.76 -31.04 4.19
C VAL A 67 -12.42 -32.44 4.76
N ARG A 68 -12.05 -32.48 6.05
CA ARG A 68 -11.77 -33.72 6.79
C ARG A 68 -12.84 -33.96 7.82
N ASN A 69 -13.28 -35.21 7.98
CA ASN A 69 -14.15 -35.59 9.08
C ASN A 69 -13.33 -35.71 10.37
N THR A 70 -13.91 -35.29 11.48
CA THR A 70 -13.34 -35.36 12.82
C THR A 70 -14.35 -35.91 13.81
N THR A 71 -13.92 -36.20 15.02
CA THR A 71 -14.86 -36.52 16.13
C THR A 71 -15.82 -35.33 16.30
N GLN A 72 -17.05 -35.67 16.68
CA GLN A 72 -18.07 -34.65 16.93
C GLN A 72 -17.69 -33.79 18.14
N ASN A 73 -17.53 -32.51 17.95
CA ASN A 73 -17.33 -31.51 18.99
C ASN A 73 -18.62 -30.75 19.21
N ILE A 74 -19.01 -30.59 20.49
CA ILE A 74 -20.20 -29.85 20.88
C ILE A 74 -19.76 -28.53 21.49
N TRP A 75 -20.30 -27.44 20.95
CA TRP A 75 -19.97 -26.06 21.31
C TRP A 75 -21.18 -25.42 21.99
N GLN A 76 -20.99 -24.77 23.12
CA GLN A 76 -22.05 -24.01 23.80
C GLN A 76 -22.15 -22.61 23.18
N THR A 77 -23.34 -22.23 22.77
CA THR A 77 -23.62 -20.89 22.23
C THR A 77 -24.68 -20.21 23.10
N GLY A 78 -24.83 -18.89 22.96
CA GLY A 78 -25.88 -18.12 23.65
C GLY A 78 -27.30 -18.61 23.38
N ASN A 79 -27.54 -19.30 22.23
CA ASN A 79 -28.86 -19.82 21.82
C ASN A 79 -28.91 -21.35 21.80
N GLY A 80 -27.99 -22.03 22.46
CA GLY A 80 -28.01 -23.50 22.52
C GLY A 80 -26.67 -24.13 22.15
N LYS A 81 -26.72 -25.41 21.76
CA LYS A 81 -25.53 -26.20 21.40
C LYS A 81 -25.40 -26.28 19.88
N VAL A 82 -24.19 -26.09 19.38
CA VAL A 82 -23.82 -26.30 17.97
C VAL A 82 -22.83 -27.46 17.94
N SER A 83 -22.99 -28.40 17.02
CA SER A 83 -22.05 -29.48 16.81
C SER A 83 -21.28 -29.31 15.50
N THR A 84 -20.00 -29.66 15.53
CA THR A 84 -19.15 -29.71 14.34
C THR A 84 -18.48 -31.08 14.26
N CYS A 85 -18.46 -31.68 13.06
CA CYS A 85 -17.82 -32.96 12.81
C CYS A 85 -16.83 -32.92 11.62
N LYS A 86 -16.56 -31.70 11.15
CA LYS A 86 -15.69 -31.45 9.99
C LYS A 86 -14.71 -30.35 10.27
N LYS A 87 -13.49 -30.51 9.78
CA LYS A 87 -12.46 -29.46 9.77
C LYS A 87 -11.93 -29.20 8.36
N VAL A 88 -11.47 -27.99 8.15
CA VAL A 88 -10.83 -27.60 6.88
C VAL A 88 -9.62 -26.75 7.15
N LYS A 89 -8.48 -27.17 6.58
CA LYS A 89 -7.26 -26.39 6.59
C LYS A 89 -7.29 -25.39 5.45
N THR A 90 -7.15 -24.11 5.77
CA THR A 90 -7.16 -23.05 4.76
C THR A 90 -6.31 -21.86 5.16
N HIS A 91 -6.11 -20.95 4.20
CA HIS A 91 -5.26 -19.78 4.37
C HIS A 91 -6.13 -18.53 4.46
N LEU A 92 -5.92 -17.75 5.52
CA LEU A 92 -6.58 -16.49 5.78
C LEU A 92 -5.54 -15.37 5.77
N ILE A 93 -5.87 -14.24 5.17
CA ILE A 93 -5.07 -13.01 5.22
C ILE A 93 -5.92 -11.93 5.85
N LEU A 94 -5.34 -11.15 6.75
CA LEU A 94 -5.96 -9.97 7.37
C LEU A 94 -5.34 -8.71 6.73
N PRO A 95 -5.87 -8.24 5.59
CA PRO A 95 -5.18 -7.24 4.76
C PRO A 95 -5.10 -5.86 5.41
N GLU A 96 -5.96 -5.53 6.37
CA GLU A 96 -5.89 -4.27 7.12
C GLU A 96 -4.85 -4.27 8.24
N LEU A 97 -4.43 -5.46 8.69
CA LEU A 97 -3.35 -5.62 9.67
C LEU A 97 -2.04 -5.95 8.95
N TYR A 98 -1.95 -7.15 8.34
CA TYR A 98 -0.78 -7.60 7.59
C TYR A 98 -1.21 -8.31 6.31
N HIS A 99 -1.13 -7.63 5.17
CA HIS A 99 -1.56 -8.13 3.86
C HIS A 99 -0.64 -9.19 3.25
N GLU A 100 0.61 -9.28 3.70
CA GLU A 100 1.58 -10.28 3.24
C GLU A 100 1.57 -11.53 4.11
N SER A 101 1.02 -11.45 5.33
CA SER A 101 1.00 -12.56 6.26
C SER A 101 -0.14 -13.51 5.94
N VAL A 102 0.21 -14.74 5.59
CA VAL A 102 -0.75 -15.82 5.33
C VAL A 102 -0.89 -16.65 6.59
N ILE A 103 -2.07 -16.59 7.19
CA ILE A 103 -2.43 -17.36 8.37
C ILE A 103 -2.95 -18.72 7.89
N GLU A 104 -2.27 -19.79 8.23
CA GLU A 104 -2.72 -21.16 7.97
C GLU A 104 -3.35 -21.72 9.25
N HIS A 105 -4.61 -22.18 9.16
CA HIS A 105 -5.32 -22.71 10.32
C HIS A 105 -6.34 -23.78 9.95
N ASP A 106 -6.63 -24.69 10.90
CA ASP A 106 -7.65 -25.74 10.80
C ASP A 106 -8.98 -25.25 11.41
N PHE A 107 -9.85 -24.72 10.57
CA PHE A 107 -11.16 -24.22 10.99
C PHE A 107 -12.18 -25.34 11.15
N ASN A 108 -13.01 -25.26 12.20
CA ASN A 108 -14.19 -26.10 12.34
C ASN A 108 -15.26 -25.61 11.35
N VAL A 109 -15.92 -26.53 10.63
CA VAL A 109 -16.92 -26.20 9.63
C VAL A 109 -18.30 -26.08 10.26
N LEU A 110 -18.95 -24.93 10.11
CA LEU A 110 -20.33 -24.69 10.52
C LEU A 110 -21.29 -25.09 9.39
N GLU A 111 -22.23 -25.98 9.66
CA GLU A 111 -23.28 -26.38 8.70
C GLU A 111 -24.36 -25.29 8.53
N HIS A 112 -24.59 -24.46 9.55
CA HIS A 112 -25.54 -23.34 9.55
C HIS A 112 -24.82 -22.02 9.78
N PRO A 113 -25.09 -20.97 8.98
CA PRO A 113 -24.43 -19.68 9.10
C PRO A 113 -24.82 -18.99 10.41
N LEU A 114 -23.86 -18.40 11.10
CA LEU A 114 -24.07 -17.58 12.32
C LEU A 114 -23.97 -16.08 12.04
N GLY A 115 -24.16 -15.67 10.77
CA GLY A 115 -24.10 -14.28 10.35
C GLY A 115 -22.70 -13.75 10.00
N TYR A 116 -21.69 -14.63 10.15
CA TYR A 116 -20.29 -14.35 9.78
C TYR A 116 -19.73 -15.51 8.96
N ASP A 117 -18.82 -15.17 8.03
CA ASP A 117 -18.19 -16.16 7.17
C ASP A 117 -17.10 -16.95 7.92
N VAL A 118 -16.42 -16.25 8.84
CA VAL A 118 -15.38 -16.80 9.72
C VAL A 118 -15.59 -16.26 11.14
N ILE A 119 -15.43 -17.11 12.13
CA ILE A 119 -15.32 -16.73 13.54
C ILE A 119 -13.90 -17.10 13.97
N MET A 120 -13.12 -16.10 14.37
CA MET A 120 -11.78 -16.29 14.90
C MET A 120 -11.86 -16.38 16.42
N GLY A 121 -11.62 -17.55 16.96
CA GLY A 121 -11.64 -17.82 18.38
C GLY A 121 -10.30 -17.57 19.08
N THR A 122 -10.26 -17.85 20.36
CA THR A 122 -9.06 -17.65 21.18
C THR A 122 -7.92 -18.59 20.80
N ASP A 123 -8.20 -19.76 20.22
CA ASP A 123 -7.20 -20.67 19.69
C ASP A 123 -6.30 -19.97 18.64
N LEU A 124 -6.91 -19.28 17.69
CA LEU A 124 -6.18 -18.59 16.63
C LEU A 124 -5.69 -17.21 17.08
N MET A 125 -6.52 -16.45 17.80
CA MET A 125 -6.10 -15.12 18.28
C MET A 125 -4.89 -15.20 19.21
N SER A 126 -4.87 -16.14 20.14
CA SER A 126 -3.74 -16.33 21.07
C SER A 126 -2.47 -16.78 20.35
N SER A 127 -2.61 -17.70 19.38
CA SER A 127 -1.45 -18.17 18.61
C SER A 127 -0.80 -17.07 17.75
N LEU A 128 -1.58 -16.07 17.34
CA LEU A 128 -1.11 -14.94 16.52
C LEU A 128 -0.74 -13.71 17.36
N GLY A 129 -1.10 -13.67 18.65
CA GLY A 129 -0.95 -12.47 19.48
C GLY A 129 -1.92 -11.35 19.11
N ILE A 130 -3.12 -11.70 18.60
CA ILE A 130 -4.16 -10.72 18.27
C ILE A 130 -4.91 -10.32 19.53
N ASN A 131 -5.02 -9.02 19.78
CA ASN A 131 -5.73 -8.42 20.90
C ASN A 131 -6.96 -7.65 20.42
N ILE A 132 -8.01 -7.67 21.24
CA ILE A 132 -9.22 -6.86 21.03
C ILE A 132 -9.20 -5.74 22.05
N ASN A 133 -9.08 -4.51 21.55
CA ASN A 133 -9.15 -3.31 22.38
C ASN A 133 -10.56 -2.70 22.29
N PHE A 134 -11.39 -2.98 23.28
CA PHE A 134 -12.77 -2.46 23.33
C PHE A 134 -12.84 -0.97 23.67
N GLU A 135 -11.83 -0.43 24.34
CA GLU A 135 -11.77 1.00 24.66
C GLU A 135 -11.57 1.85 23.42
N GLN A 136 -10.65 1.43 22.57
CA GLN A 136 -10.37 2.11 21.28
C GLN A 136 -11.25 1.61 20.13
N GLY A 137 -11.99 0.53 20.32
CA GLY A 137 -12.85 -0.07 19.31
C GLY A 137 -12.04 -0.66 18.14
N GLU A 138 -10.91 -1.29 18.43
CA GLU A 138 -9.99 -1.80 17.41
C GLU A 138 -9.44 -3.20 17.72
N ILE A 139 -9.00 -3.89 16.65
CA ILE A 139 -8.29 -5.15 16.72
C ILE A 139 -6.82 -4.86 16.48
N GLN A 140 -5.97 -5.31 17.37
CA GLN A 140 -4.52 -5.08 17.32
C GLN A 140 -3.79 -6.39 17.04
N TRP A 141 -2.81 -6.35 16.15
CA TRP A 141 -1.91 -7.45 15.88
C TRP A 141 -0.50 -6.89 15.67
N GLN A 142 0.42 -7.23 16.58
CA GLN A 142 1.76 -6.64 16.63
C GLN A 142 1.69 -5.09 16.70
N ASP A 143 2.28 -4.40 15.72
CA ASP A 143 2.28 -2.94 15.61
C ASP A 143 1.14 -2.38 14.74
N ALA A 144 0.28 -3.25 14.19
CA ALA A 144 -0.86 -2.85 13.38
C ALA A 144 -2.17 -2.90 14.17
N ALA A 145 -3.07 -1.96 13.85
CA ALA A 145 -4.42 -1.91 14.42
C ALA A 145 -5.45 -1.64 13.31
N MET A 146 -6.64 -2.22 13.44
CA MET A 146 -7.77 -1.93 12.57
C MET A 146 -9.04 -1.67 13.39
N PRO A 147 -9.86 -0.67 13.05
CA PRO A 147 -11.10 -0.38 13.75
C PRO A 147 -12.14 -1.47 13.52
N PHE A 148 -13.03 -1.68 14.49
CA PHE A 148 -14.19 -2.57 14.34
C PHE A 148 -15.05 -2.12 13.14
N LYS A 149 -15.55 -3.09 12.38
CA LYS A 149 -16.42 -2.85 11.22
C LYS A 149 -17.87 -3.09 11.59
N SER A 150 -18.79 -2.28 11.06
CA SER A 150 -20.22 -2.53 11.24
C SER A 150 -20.65 -3.81 10.51
N CYS A 151 -21.66 -4.49 11.04
CA CYS A 151 -22.24 -5.67 10.40
C CYS A 151 -22.85 -5.39 9.02
N ASP A 152 -23.24 -4.13 8.78
CA ASP A 152 -23.81 -3.64 7.52
C ASP A 152 -22.76 -3.10 6.55
N ALA A 153 -21.46 -3.36 6.81
CA ALA A 153 -20.40 -2.96 5.91
C ALA A 153 -20.62 -3.60 4.53
N THR A 154 -20.94 -2.75 3.57
CA THR A 154 -21.29 -3.11 2.20
C THR A 154 -20.09 -3.61 1.40
N ALA A 155 -20.34 -4.05 0.17
CA ALA A 155 -19.34 -4.36 -0.83
C ALA A 155 -18.26 -3.26 -1.00
N GLU A 156 -18.55 -2.01 -0.61
CA GLU A 156 -17.63 -0.88 -0.61
C GLU A 156 -16.48 -1.02 0.41
N THR A 157 -16.78 -1.49 1.64
CA THR A 157 -15.71 -1.76 2.63
C THR A 157 -14.86 -2.94 2.19
N ALA A 158 -15.51 -3.92 1.61
CA ALA A 158 -14.88 -5.07 0.97
C ALA A 158 -13.92 -4.65 -0.13
N PHE A 159 -14.31 -3.69 -0.92
CA PHE A 159 -13.56 -3.06 -1.96
C PHE A 159 -12.32 -2.29 -1.44
N HIS A 160 -12.47 -1.50 -0.39
CA HIS A 160 -11.37 -0.80 0.26
C HIS A 160 -10.26 -1.75 0.73
N ILE A 161 -10.63 -2.93 1.24
CA ILE A 161 -9.68 -3.95 1.70
C ILE A 161 -8.96 -4.60 0.53
N ALA A 162 -9.68 -4.96 -0.54
CA ALA A 162 -9.08 -5.53 -1.74
C ALA A 162 -8.11 -4.55 -2.43
N ILE A 163 -8.43 -3.26 -2.39
CA ILE A 163 -7.55 -2.20 -2.87
C ILE A 163 -6.31 -2.06 -1.97
N LYS A 164 -6.47 -2.01 -0.66
CA LYS A 164 -5.34 -1.96 0.28
C LYS A 164 -4.35 -3.11 0.03
N ALA A 165 -4.86 -4.32 -0.20
CA ALA A 165 -4.07 -5.48 -0.56
C ALA A 165 -3.41 -5.40 -1.95
N SER A 166 -4.00 -4.67 -2.89
CA SER A 166 -3.44 -4.45 -4.22
C SER A 166 -2.37 -3.35 -4.23
N PHE A 167 -2.56 -2.32 -3.39
CA PHE A 167 -1.66 -1.15 -3.32
C PHE A 167 -0.46 -1.34 -2.40
N SER A 168 -0.43 -2.36 -1.57
CA SER A 168 0.78 -2.68 -0.81
C SER A 168 1.96 -3.13 -1.70
N ARG A 169 1.69 -3.45 -2.96
CA ARG A 169 2.72 -3.61 -3.98
C ARG A 169 3.27 -2.28 -4.50
N ILE A 170 2.57 -1.17 -4.23
CA ILE A 170 3.01 0.19 -4.54
C ILE A 170 3.48 0.81 -3.22
N LYS A 171 4.50 0.24 -2.61
CA LYS A 171 5.23 0.87 -1.52
C LYS A 171 5.93 2.11 -2.08
N GLY A 172 5.62 3.26 -1.52
CA GLY A 172 6.54 4.39 -1.57
C GLY A 172 6.03 5.69 -2.15
N ILE A 173 4.90 5.73 -2.89
CA ILE A 173 4.41 7.01 -3.36
C ILE A 173 3.54 7.62 -2.28
N LEU A 174 4.19 8.31 -1.37
CA LEU A 174 3.55 9.08 -0.31
C LEU A 174 3.21 10.45 -0.86
N ASP A 175 1.98 10.91 -0.59
CA ASP A 175 1.66 12.34 -0.61
C ASP A 175 2.47 13.00 0.50
N ALA A 176 3.73 13.26 0.23
CA ALA A 176 4.58 13.97 1.16
C ALA A 176 4.27 15.46 1.03
N HIS A 177 4.17 16.16 2.14
CA HIS A 177 4.35 17.59 2.16
C HIS A 177 5.82 17.84 1.84
N TYR A 178 6.07 18.44 0.69
CA TYR A 178 7.41 18.75 0.25
C TYR A 178 7.66 20.22 0.58
N GLU A 179 8.57 20.42 1.51
CA GLU A 179 9.09 21.75 1.82
C GLU A 179 10.48 21.90 1.18
N LYS A 180 10.88 23.15 0.93
CA LYS A 180 12.26 23.42 0.50
C LYS A 180 13.22 22.87 1.55
N ALA A 181 14.12 22.00 1.12
CA ALA A 181 15.08 21.40 2.03
C ALA A 181 16.18 22.42 2.44
N ASN A 182 16.49 22.45 3.71
CA ASN A 182 17.73 23.08 4.18
C ASN A 182 18.88 22.10 3.95
N LEU A 183 19.57 22.24 2.81
CA LEU A 183 20.63 21.33 2.38
C LEU A 183 21.83 21.32 3.34
N ASP A 184 22.13 22.44 3.99
CA ASP A 184 23.24 22.52 4.94
C ASP A 184 22.94 21.72 6.21
N GLU A 185 21.74 21.89 6.75
CA GLU A 185 21.28 21.17 7.93
C GLU A 185 21.15 19.65 7.61
N LEU A 186 20.65 19.33 6.43
CA LEU A 186 20.52 17.93 5.99
C LEU A 186 21.87 17.23 5.97
N VAL A 187 22.90 17.85 5.36
CA VAL A 187 24.23 17.22 5.30
C VAL A 187 24.85 17.06 6.70
N VAL A 188 24.66 18.04 7.59
CA VAL A 188 25.16 17.94 8.97
C VAL A 188 24.47 16.81 9.74
N ARG A 189 23.15 16.68 9.57
CA ARG A 189 22.32 15.74 10.34
C ARG A 189 22.34 14.31 9.83
N GLU A 190 22.30 14.16 8.50
CA GLU A 190 22.07 12.87 7.86
C GLU A 190 23.36 12.28 7.24
N CYS A 191 24.45 13.04 7.19
CA CYS A 191 25.72 12.58 6.58
C CYS A 191 26.89 12.59 7.58
N ASP A 192 26.62 12.28 8.84
CA ASP A 192 27.61 12.16 9.93
C ASP A 192 28.68 11.07 9.72
N HIS A 193 28.39 10.12 8.84
CA HIS A 193 29.30 9.06 8.41
C HIS A 193 30.40 9.55 7.43
N LEU A 194 30.24 10.75 6.86
CA LEU A 194 31.22 11.37 5.98
C LEU A 194 32.19 12.23 6.79
N SER A 195 33.46 12.29 6.36
CA SER A 195 34.43 13.23 6.91
C SER A 195 34.01 14.68 6.67
N PHE A 196 34.58 15.60 7.41
CA PHE A 196 34.29 17.03 7.29
C PHE A 196 34.53 17.55 5.86
N ASP A 197 35.65 17.16 5.23
CA ASP A 197 35.95 17.57 3.86
C ASP A 197 34.98 16.98 2.84
N GLU A 198 34.60 15.72 3.01
CA GLU A 198 33.57 15.07 2.16
C GLU A 198 32.22 15.75 2.29
N GLN A 199 31.82 16.15 3.50
CA GLN A 199 30.59 16.93 3.73
C GLN A 199 30.64 18.29 3.04
N ILE A 200 31.77 19.00 3.06
CA ILE A 200 31.94 20.28 2.36
C ILE A 200 31.75 20.12 0.86
N LEU A 201 32.37 19.10 0.27
CA LEU A 201 32.25 18.81 -1.15
C LEU A 201 30.82 18.45 -1.54
N LEU A 202 30.14 17.62 -0.73
CA LEU A 202 28.73 17.24 -0.93
C LEU A 202 27.81 18.48 -0.87
N ARG A 203 27.98 19.34 0.14
CA ARG A 203 27.21 20.60 0.24
C ARG A 203 27.37 21.47 -0.99
N ARG A 204 28.60 21.63 -1.48
CA ARG A 204 28.89 22.41 -2.70
C ARG A 204 28.14 21.83 -3.89
N LEU A 205 28.13 20.50 -4.04
CA LEU A 205 27.40 19.81 -5.10
C LEU A 205 25.89 20.01 -4.98
N LEU A 206 25.30 19.78 -3.81
CA LEU A 206 23.87 19.91 -3.61
C LEU A 206 23.40 21.36 -3.80
N ARG A 207 24.17 22.36 -3.35
CA ARG A 207 23.88 23.78 -3.60
C ARG A 207 23.91 24.14 -5.08
N LYS A 208 24.82 23.55 -5.87
CA LYS A 208 24.85 23.72 -7.34
C LYS A 208 23.53 23.28 -7.97
N HIS A 209 22.85 22.29 -7.37
CA HIS A 209 21.58 21.72 -7.84
C HIS A 209 20.41 22.09 -6.90
N GLU A 210 20.46 23.19 -6.16
CA GLU A 210 19.46 23.58 -5.16
C GLU A 210 18.02 23.57 -5.72
N SER A 211 17.85 23.92 -6.98
CA SER A 211 16.54 23.91 -7.65
C SER A 211 15.88 22.53 -7.75
N LEU A 212 16.62 21.43 -7.58
CA LEU A 212 16.05 20.07 -7.49
C LEU A 212 15.33 19.83 -6.16
N PHE A 213 15.71 20.56 -5.11
CA PHE A 213 15.34 20.32 -3.71
C PHE A 213 14.42 21.42 -3.14
N ASP A 214 13.77 22.18 -4.01
CA ASP A 214 12.95 23.36 -3.65
C ASP A 214 11.55 22.99 -3.12
N GLY A 215 11.21 21.71 -3.06
CA GLY A 215 9.92 21.23 -2.58
C GLY A 215 8.74 21.46 -3.54
N GLN A 216 8.99 21.99 -4.72
CA GLN A 216 7.94 22.22 -5.71
C GLN A 216 7.65 20.96 -6.52
N LEU A 217 6.51 20.94 -7.20
CA LEU A 217 6.21 19.95 -8.20
C LEU A 217 7.08 20.19 -9.43
N GLY A 218 7.77 19.15 -9.90
CA GLY A 218 8.53 19.21 -11.13
C GLY A 218 7.62 19.13 -12.37
N HIS A 219 8.25 19.34 -13.50
CA HIS A 219 7.60 19.28 -14.80
C HIS A 219 8.52 18.61 -15.79
N TRP A 220 8.13 17.43 -16.28
CA TRP A 220 8.88 16.75 -17.34
C TRP A 220 8.81 17.58 -18.61
N LYS A 221 9.93 18.15 -18.99
CA LYS A 221 9.96 19.14 -20.08
C LYS A 221 9.59 18.53 -21.43
N ASN A 222 8.84 19.32 -22.21
CA ASN A 222 8.57 19.14 -23.63
C ASN A 222 7.67 17.97 -24.04
N GLU A 223 6.87 17.38 -23.13
CA GLU A 223 6.04 16.25 -23.54
C GLU A 223 4.78 16.10 -22.69
N GLU A 224 3.62 16.30 -23.31
CA GLU A 224 2.34 15.87 -22.77
C GLU A 224 2.09 14.40 -23.15
N TYR A 225 1.69 13.58 -22.19
CA TYR A 225 1.42 12.17 -22.44
C TYR A 225 -0.02 11.95 -22.91
N ASN A 226 -0.17 11.19 -24.00
CA ASN A 226 -1.48 10.82 -24.53
C ASN A 226 -1.82 9.37 -24.21
N LEU A 227 -2.88 9.17 -23.43
CA LEU A 227 -3.45 7.86 -23.13
C LEU A 227 -4.28 7.37 -24.31
N GLU A 228 -4.13 6.12 -24.71
CA GLU A 228 -4.88 5.52 -25.80
C GLU A 228 -6.02 4.64 -25.28
N LEU A 229 -7.21 4.79 -25.84
CA LEU A 229 -8.34 3.91 -25.57
C LEU A 229 -8.32 2.69 -26.50
N LYS A 230 -8.86 1.60 -26.03
CA LYS A 230 -9.17 0.43 -26.85
C LYS A 230 -10.29 0.77 -27.86
N PRO A 231 -10.33 0.13 -29.03
CA PRO A 231 -11.44 0.29 -29.97
C PRO A 231 -12.79 -0.01 -29.30
N GLY A 232 -13.79 0.86 -29.52
CA GLY A 232 -15.12 0.70 -28.96
C GLY A 232 -15.23 1.02 -27.47
N ALA A 233 -14.22 1.62 -26.84
CA ALA A 233 -14.30 2.04 -25.45
C ALA A 233 -15.35 3.15 -25.29
N VAL A 234 -16.26 2.95 -24.33
CA VAL A 234 -17.30 3.92 -23.98
C VAL A 234 -16.94 4.60 -22.65
N PRO A 235 -17.32 5.87 -22.45
CA PRO A 235 -17.11 6.56 -21.19
C PRO A 235 -17.69 5.80 -19.98
N TYR A 236 -17.06 5.97 -18.84
CA TYR A 236 -17.50 5.41 -17.57
C TYR A 236 -17.66 6.51 -16.53
N HIS A 237 -18.85 6.57 -15.96
CA HIS A 237 -19.19 7.54 -14.94
C HIS A 237 -19.72 6.83 -13.70
N ALA A 238 -18.97 6.88 -12.60
CA ALA A 238 -19.38 6.37 -11.31
C ALA A 238 -20.07 7.43 -10.44
N ARG A 239 -20.76 6.97 -9.40
CA ARG A 239 -21.15 7.82 -8.28
C ARG A 239 -19.96 8.03 -7.33
N ALA A 240 -19.92 9.22 -6.70
CA ALA A 240 -18.92 9.48 -5.66
C ALA A 240 -19.09 8.50 -4.49
N TYR A 241 -17.97 8.03 -3.96
CA TYR A 241 -17.98 7.25 -2.71
C TYR A 241 -18.29 8.15 -1.51
N PRO A 242 -19.03 7.63 -0.50
CA PRO A 242 -19.24 8.35 0.74
C PRO A 242 -17.92 8.51 1.50
N ILE A 243 -17.69 9.72 2.00
CA ILE A 243 -16.50 10.03 2.80
C ILE A 243 -16.91 10.20 4.25
N PRO A 244 -16.25 9.52 5.20
CA PRO A 244 -16.52 9.72 6.62
C PRO A 244 -16.34 11.18 7.01
N LYS A 245 -17.28 11.75 7.76
CA LYS A 245 -17.27 13.18 8.15
C LYS A 245 -15.97 13.59 8.86
N ILE A 246 -15.40 12.69 9.65
CA ILE A 246 -14.13 12.92 10.37
C ILE A 246 -12.96 13.22 9.43
N HIS A 247 -12.97 12.70 8.22
CA HIS A 247 -11.89 12.87 7.25
C HIS A 247 -12.22 13.87 6.13
N GLU A 248 -13.46 14.37 6.07
CA GLU A 248 -13.90 15.24 4.97
C GLU A 248 -13.08 16.53 4.89
N GLN A 249 -12.83 17.19 6.03
CA GLN A 249 -12.07 18.43 6.06
C GLN A 249 -10.61 18.21 5.62
N THR A 250 -9.99 17.15 6.08
CA THR A 250 -8.61 16.79 5.70
C THR A 250 -8.51 16.49 4.20
N LEU A 251 -9.51 15.78 3.66
CA LEU A 251 -9.55 15.49 2.23
C LEU A 251 -9.78 16.74 1.39
N ARG A 252 -10.66 17.66 1.82
CA ARG A 252 -10.86 18.93 1.11
C ARG A 252 -9.57 19.73 1.04
N LYS A 253 -8.85 19.86 2.15
CA LYS A 253 -7.54 20.53 2.19
C LYS A 253 -6.54 19.88 1.21
N GLU A 254 -6.52 18.56 1.12
CA GLU A 254 -5.64 17.85 0.20
C GLU A 254 -6.03 18.06 -1.26
N VAL A 255 -7.32 18.04 -1.58
CA VAL A 255 -7.82 18.36 -2.94
C VAL A 255 -7.47 19.80 -3.32
N ASP A 256 -7.67 20.74 -2.40
CA ASP A 256 -7.33 22.16 -2.62
C ASP A 256 -5.82 22.31 -2.83
N ARG A 257 -4.99 21.61 -2.06
CA ARG A 257 -3.53 21.57 -2.25
C ARG A 257 -3.16 21.05 -3.62
N LEU A 258 -3.74 19.90 -4.04
CA LEU A 258 -3.49 19.31 -5.36
C LEU A 258 -3.94 20.23 -6.51
N CYS A 259 -5.03 20.97 -6.31
CA CYS A 259 -5.44 22.01 -7.26
C CYS A 259 -4.44 23.18 -7.32
N HIS A 260 -3.96 23.64 -6.16
CA HIS A 260 -3.00 24.74 -6.06
C HIS A 260 -1.68 24.42 -6.77
N ILE A 261 -1.18 23.19 -6.61
CA ILE A 261 0.07 22.78 -7.28
C ILE A 261 -0.14 22.27 -8.72
N GLY A 262 -1.34 22.38 -9.28
CA GLY A 262 -1.64 22.04 -10.67
C GLY A 262 -1.69 20.53 -10.98
N VAL A 263 -1.91 19.68 -9.99
CA VAL A 263 -2.17 18.24 -10.19
C VAL A 263 -3.62 17.99 -10.56
N LEU A 264 -4.55 18.69 -9.89
CA LEU A 264 -5.98 18.60 -10.15
C LEU A 264 -6.53 19.93 -10.67
N ARG A 265 -7.57 19.86 -11.47
CA ARG A 265 -8.40 21.01 -11.90
C ARG A 265 -9.86 20.69 -11.67
N LYS A 266 -10.61 21.60 -11.04
CA LYS A 266 -12.05 21.47 -10.89
C LYS A 266 -12.75 21.58 -12.24
N VAL A 267 -13.68 20.68 -12.52
CA VAL A 267 -14.48 20.65 -13.76
C VAL A 267 -15.97 20.47 -13.44
N ASN A 268 -16.82 21.02 -14.30
CA ASN A 268 -18.27 20.95 -14.09
C ASN A 268 -18.90 19.78 -14.85
N ARG A 269 -18.37 19.45 -16.01
CA ARG A 269 -18.92 18.42 -16.90
C ARG A 269 -17.80 17.51 -17.37
N SER A 270 -18.05 16.21 -17.35
CA SER A 270 -17.22 15.18 -17.97
C SER A 270 -18.06 13.92 -18.11
N GLU A 271 -17.90 13.22 -19.23
CA GLU A 271 -18.49 11.90 -19.44
C GLU A 271 -17.75 10.81 -18.66
N TRP A 272 -16.54 11.10 -18.24
CA TRP A 272 -15.71 10.21 -17.41
C TRP A 272 -15.79 10.65 -15.94
N ALA A 273 -15.90 9.69 -15.04
CA ALA A 273 -15.77 9.96 -13.62
C ALA A 273 -15.37 8.69 -12.85
N ALA A 274 -14.15 8.62 -12.40
CA ALA A 274 -13.67 7.59 -11.49
C ALA A 274 -14.02 7.99 -10.03
N PRO A 275 -14.53 7.07 -9.20
CA PRO A 275 -14.78 7.38 -7.81
C PRO A 275 -13.46 7.45 -7.03
N THR A 276 -13.46 8.23 -5.97
CA THR A 276 -12.27 8.45 -5.14
C THR A 276 -12.57 8.14 -3.69
N PHE A 277 -11.62 7.53 -3.01
CA PHE A 277 -11.69 7.24 -1.58
C PHE A 277 -10.37 7.61 -0.88
N ILE A 278 -10.40 7.55 0.43
CA ILE A 278 -9.25 7.88 1.26
C ILE A 278 -8.88 6.70 2.16
N ILE A 279 -7.59 6.60 2.45
CA ILE A 279 -7.07 5.73 3.50
C ILE A 279 -6.43 6.62 4.56
N PRO A 280 -6.95 6.63 5.81
CA PRO A 280 -6.30 7.34 6.90
C PRO A 280 -4.91 6.77 7.17
N LYS A 281 -3.94 7.65 7.45
CA LYS A 281 -2.60 7.29 7.91
C LYS A 281 -2.48 7.40 9.42
N LYS A 282 -1.45 6.77 9.99
CA LYS A 282 -1.17 6.84 11.45
C LYS A 282 -0.87 8.26 11.95
N ASP A 283 -0.34 9.11 11.09
CA ASP A 283 -0.01 10.52 11.35
C ASP A 283 -1.22 11.48 11.26
N GLY A 284 -2.44 10.95 11.10
CA GLY A 284 -3.66 11.75 10.93
C GLY A 284 -3.86 12.32 9.54
N SER A 285 -2.90 12.17 8.63
CA SER A 285 -3.08 12.52 7.23
C SER A 285 -3.89 11.45 6.48
N VAL A 286 -4.32 11.77 5.26
CA VAL A 286 -5.07 10.82 4.42
C VAL A 286 -4.32 10.52 3.13
N ARG A 287 -4.41 9.28 2.67
CA ARG A 287 -3.97 8.91 1.33
C ARG A 287 -5.18 9.03 0.40
N PHE A 288 -5.03 9.84 -0.62
CA PHE A 288 -6.00 10.05 -1.68
C PHE A 288 -5.84 8.98 -2.76
N ILE A 289 -6.92 8.25 -3.08
CA ILE A 289 -6.87 7.14 -4.03
C ILE A 289 -8.02 7.24 -5.02
N SER A 290 -7.68 7.35 -6.29
CA SER A 290 -8.64 7.35 -7.40
C SER A 290 -8.80 5.95 -7.97
N ASP A 291 -10.05 5.50 -8.11
CA ASP A 291 -10.33 4.16 -8.61
C ASP A 291 -10.41 4.13 -10.13
N PHE A 292 -9.27 3.97 -10.76
CA PHE A 292 -9.18 3.86 -12.21
C PHE A 292 -9.36 2.45 -12.77
N ARG A 293 -9.87 1.47 -12.02
CA ARG A 293 -10.03 0.09 -12.51
C ARG A 293 -10.89 0.01 -13.76
N GLU A 294 -11.97 0.75 -13.82
CA GLU A 294 -12.86 0.78 -14.99
C GLU A 294 -12.21 1.52 -16.17
N LEU A 295 -11.45 2.56 -15.91
CA LEU A 295 -10.64 3.21 -16.94
C LEU A 295 -9.54 2.27 -17.44
N ASN A 296 -8.84 1.57 -16.56
CA ASN A 296 -7.79 0.60 -16.91
C ASN A 296 -8.28 -0.52 -17.85
N LYS A 297 -9.54 -0.95 -17.72
CA LYS A 297 -10.12 -1.93 -18.66
C LYS A 297 -10.26 -1.38 -20.07
N ARG A 298 -10.42 -0.06 -20.20
CA ARG A 298 -10.66 0.67 -21.46
C ARG A 298 -9.40 1.22 -22.08
N LEU A 299 -8.33 1.40 -21.29
CA LEU A 299 -7.04 1.85 -21.79
C LEU A 299 -6.32 0.74 -22.53
N LYS A 300 -5.64 1.14 -23.61
CA LYS A 300 -4.68 0.30 -24.31
C LYS A 300 -3.37 0.31 -23.51
N ARG A 301 -2.97 -0.83 -23.02
CA ARG A 301 -1.72 -0.96 -22.28
C ARG A 301 -0.55 -1.15 -23.24
N LYS A 302 0.50 -0.37 -23.05
CA LYS A 302 1.81 -0.52 -23.69
C LYS A 302 2.81 -0.88 -22.58
N PRO A 303 3.02 -2.18 -22.30
CA PRO A 303 3.90 -2.57 -21.22
C PRO A 303 5.36 -2.24 -21.55
N PHE A 304 6.04 -1.61 -20.60
CA PHE A 304 7.49 -1.44 -20.64
C PHE A 304 8.14 -2.55 -19.80
N PRO A 305 9.31 -3.08 -20.18
CA PRO A 305 10.01 -4.12 -19.41
C PRO A 305 10.58 -3.51 -18.13
N ILE A 306 9.74 -3.44 -17.09
CA ILE A 306 10.17 -3.02 -15.75
C ILE A 306 11.13 -4.11 -15.22
N PRO A 307 12.37 -3.75 -14.81
CA PRO A 307 13.33 -4.74 -14.34
C PRO A 307 12.81 -5.46 -13.10
N LYS A 308 13.13 -6.73 -12.97
CA LYS A 308 12.84 -7.46 -11.72
C LYS A 308 13.75 -6.94 -10.63
N ILE A 309 13.22 -6.78 -9.42
CA ILE A 309 14.01 -6.32 -8.26
C ILE A 309 15.25 -7.21 -8.05
N GLN A 310 15.10 -8.52 -8.22
CA GLN A 310 16.22 -9.47 -8.13
C GLN A 310 17.32 -9.18 -9.16
N ASP A 311 16.97 -8.82 -10.38
CA ASP A 311 17.95 -8.52 -11.44
C ASP A 311 18.69 -7.18 -11.16
N LEU A 312 17.97 -6.19 -10.58
CA LEU A 312 18.57 -4.94 -10.15
C LEU A 312 19.54 -5.11 -8.98
N LEU A 313 19.25 -6.07 -8.12
CA LEU A 313 20.07 -6.40 -6.96
C LEU A 313 21.30 -7.28 -7.33
N LEU A 314 21.27 -7.96 -8.46
CA LEU A 314 22.45 -8.61 -9.00
C LEU A 314 23.50 -7.54 -9.35
N LYS A 315 24.76 -7.77 -9.03
CA LYS A 315 25.89 -6.85 -9.28
C LYS A 315 25.88 -5.57 -8.42
N LEU A 316 25.39 -5.66 -7.19
CA LEU A 316 25.49 -4.56 -6.21
C LEU A 316 26.70 -4.73 -5.26
N GLU A 317 27.60 -5.67 -5.53
CA GLU A 317 28.79 -5.93 -4.71
C GLU A 317 29.92 -4.95 -5.00
N GLY A 318 30.74 -4.66 -4.00
CA GLY A 318 32.00 -3.92 -4.16
C GLY A 318 31.86 -2.42 -4.33
N PHE A 319 30.69 -1.82 -4.11
CA PHE A 319 30.59 -0.36 -4.09
C PHE A 319 31.25 0.23 -2.81
N GLN A 320 31.81 1.42 -2.93
CA GLN A 320 32.34 2.21 -1.81
C GLN A 320 31.28 3.18 -1.29
N TYR A 321 30.58 3.85 -2.19
CA TYR A 321 29.58 4.86 -1.90
C TYR A 321 28.29 4.58 -2.64
N ALA A 322 27.17 4.71 -1.91
CA ALA A 322 25.82 4.58 -2.43
C ALA A 322 25.00 5.83 -2.12
N THR A 323 24.35 6.40 -3.13
CA THR A 323 23.39 7.49 -2.97
C THR A 323 22.03 7.03 -3.50
N SER A 324 21.00 7.08 -2.67
CA SER A 324 19.62 6.83 -3.06
C SER A 324 18.85 8.14 -3.15
N LEU A 325 18.26 8.43 -4.31
CA LEU A 325 17.47 9.61 -4.56
C LEU A 325 16.00 9.22 -4.68
N ASP A 326 15.13 9.83 -3.86
CA ASP A 326 13.67 9.71 -3.94
C ASP A 326 13.15 10.83 -4.87
N LEU A 327 12.53 10.45 -5.99
CA LEU A 327 11.98 11.41 -6.94
C LEU A 327 10.64 11.91 -6.42
N ASN A 328 10.59 13.20 -6.12
CA ASN A 328 9.45 13.85 -5.53
C ASN A 328 8.19 13.75 -6.39
N MET A 329 7.11 13.12 -5.90
CA MET A 329 5.83 12.98 -6.62
C MET A 329 5.96 12.37 -8.03
N GLY A 330 6.88 11.44 -8.25
CA GLY A 330 7.29 10.82 -9.51
C GLY A 330 6.34 10.98 -10.69
N TYR A 331 5.19 10.34 -10.67
CA TYR A 331 4.24 10.36 -11.81
C TYR A 331 3.67 11.76 -12.11
N TYR A 332 3.47 12.61 -11.12
CA TYR A 332 2.92 13.96 -11.32
C TYR A 332 3.86 14.90 -12.06
N HIS A 333 5.12 14.52 -12.31
CA HIS A 333 6.00 15.28 -13.20
C HIS A 333 5.55 15.23 -14.66
N ILE A 334 4.79 14.21 -15.05
CA ILE A 334 4.35 14.01 -16.43
C ILE A 334 3.00 14.68 -16.65
N GLU A 335 2.92 15.61 -17.57
CA GLU A 335 1.65 16.23 -17.97
C GLU A 335 0.84 15.31 -18.88
N LEU A 336 -0.47 15.38 -18.72
CA LEU A 336 -1.41 14.69 -19.59
C LEU A 336 -1.88 15.64 -20.73
N SER A 337 -2.05 15.09 -21.92
CA SER A 337 -2.73 15.80 -23.00
C SER A 337 -4.19 16.16 -22.60
N PRO A 338 -4.81 17.18 -23.20
CA PRO A 338 -6.19 17.56 -22.90
C PRO A 338 -7.18 16.39 -22.96
N PHE A 339 -7.04 15.52 -23.95
CA PHE A 339 -7.84 14.30 -24.07
C PHE A 339 -7.62 13.35 -22.89
N SER A 340 -6.38 13.13 -22.49
CA SER A 340 -6.05 12.23 -21.37
C SER A 340 -6.49 12.78 -20.03
N ARG A 341 -6.49 14.12 -19.84
CA ARG A 341 -7.01 14.77 -18.64
C ARG A 341 -8.49 14.45 -18.44
N GLU A 342 -9.30 14.52 -19.49
CA GLU A 342 -10.72 14.19 -19.45
C GLU A 342 -10.95 12.74 -19.00
N LEU A 343 -10.19 11.78 -19.57
CA LEU A 343 -10.26 10.36 -19.16
C LEU A 343 -9.98 10.16 -17.66
N CYS A 344 -9.06 10.96 -17.12
CA CYS A 344 -8.66 10.90 -15.73
C CYS A 344 -9.49 11.79 -14.79
N THR A 345 -10.75 12.06 -15.17
CA THR A 345 -11.69 12.77 -14.30
C THR A 345 -12.10 11.88 -13.13
N ILE A 346 -12.16 12.49 -11.95
CA ILE A 346 -12.61 11.88 -10.71
C ILE A 346 -13.84 12.58 -10.15
N VAL A 347 -14.62 11.86 -9.37
CA VAL A 347 -15.80 12.39 -8.70
C VAL A 347 -15.69 12.26 -7.19
N LEU A 348 -15.94 13.38 -6.51
CA LEU A 348 -16.05 13.52 -5.06
C LEU A 348 -17.48 13.97 -4.70
N PRO A 349 -17.93 13.81 -3.45
CA PRO A 349 -19.29 14.26 -3.07
C PRO A 349 -19.61 15.73 -3.33
N TRP A 350 -18.58 16.57 -3.46
CA TRP A 350 -18.71 18.02 -3.67
C TRP A 350 -18.27 18.50 -5.06
N GLY A 351 -17.99 17.60 -6.00
CA GLY A 351 -17.67 18.00 -7.38
C GLY A 351 -16.77 17.05 -8.13
N LYS A 352 -16.49 17.42 -9.35
CA LYS A 352 -15.60 16.67 -10.26
C LYS A 352 -14.27 17.41 -10.40
N TYR A 353 -13.21 16.64 -10.55
CA TYR A 353 -11.86 17.14 -10.77
C TYR A 353 -11.17 16.27 -11.82
N GLU A 354 -10.39 16.87 -12.69
CA GLU A 354 -9.58 16.14 -13.66
C GLU A 354 -8.10 16.24 -13.30
N TYR A 355 -7.39 15.17 -13.48
CA TYR A 355 -5.95 15.16 -13.34
C TYR A 355 -5.30 15.88 -14.52
N GLN A 356 -4.47 16.86 -14.22
CA GLN A 356 -3.61 17.55 -15.20
C GLN A 356 -2.32 16.76 -15.44
N ARG A 357 -1.94 15.94 -14.49
CA ARG A 357 -0.72 15.16 -14.40
C ARG A 357 -1.04 13.66 -14.36
N LEU A 358 -0.08 12.84 -14.75
CA LEU A 358 -0.23 11.38 -14.77
C LEU A 358 -0.57 10.85 -13.37
N PRO A 359 -1.78 10.32 -13.14
CA PRO A 359 -2.17 9.89 -11.80
C PRO A 359 -1.64 8.51 -11.45
N MET A 360 -1.53 8.27 -10.14
CA MET A 360 -1.41 6.92 -9.61
C MET A 360 -2.69 6.12 -9.86
N GLY A 361 -2.54 4.79 -9.94
CA GLY A 361 -3.69 3.87 -10.10
C GLY A 361 -4.04 3.55 -11.56
N LEU A 362 -3.47 4.24 -12.53
CA LEU A 362 -3.47 3.78 -13.92
C LEU A 362 -2.50 2.61 -14.09
N ALA A 363 -2.92 1.60 -14.81
CA ALA A 363 -2.07 0.44 -15.12
C ALA A 363 -0.83 0.82 -15.94
N ASN A 364 -0.92 1.92 -16.69
CA ASN A 364 0.15 2.42 -17.56
C ASN A 364 1.16 3.30 -16.81
N SER A 365 0.81 3.90 -15.66
CA SER A 365 1.68 4.88 -14.99
C SER A 365 3.07 4.37 -14.64
N PRO A 366 3.23 3.16 -14.08
CA PRO A 366 4.56 2.60 -13.83
C PRO A 366 5.34 2.35 -15.12
N ASP A 367 4.68 1.83 -16.16
CA ASP A 367 5.32 1.54 -17.46
C ASP A 367 5.85 2.84 -18.10
N ILE A 368 5.03 3.90 -18.12
CA ILE A 368 5.36 5.20 -18.69
C ILE A 368 6.54 5.84 -17.92
N PHE A 369 6.47 5.85 -16.61
CA PHE A 369 7.49 6.51 -15.78
C PHE A 369 8.83 5.77 -15.88
N GLN A 370 8.82 4.44 -15.83
CA GLN A 370 10.04 3.63 -15.97
C GLN A 370 10.68 3.81 -17.35
N GLU A 371 9.88 3.84 -18.43
CA GLU A 371 10.36 4.11 -19.79
C GLU A 371 11.11 5.43 -19.85
N LYS A 372 10.53 6.50 -19.29
CA LYS A 372 11.12 7.83 -19.28
C LYS A 372 12.39 7.92 -18.44
N ILE A 373 12.37 7.34 -17.24
CA ILE A 373 13.57 7.29 -16.37
C ILE A 373 14.66 6.44 -17.01
N ASN A 374 14.31 5.32 -17.63
CA ASN A 374 15.29 4.50 -18.33
C ASN A 374 15.91 5.23 -19.54
N SER A 375 15.13 6.00 -20.27
CA SER A 375 15.64 6.84 -21.36
C SER A 375 16.58 7.95 -20.86
N LEU A 376 16.36 8.43 -19.62
CA LEU A 376 17.17 9.49 -19.03
C LEU A 376 18.48 8.98 -18.41
N MET A 377 18.48 7.76 -17.84
CA MET A 377 19.56 7.22 -16.98
C MET A 377 20.13 5.89 -17.47
N GLY A 378 19.51 5.24 -18.46
CA GLY A 378 19.83 3.86 -18.83
C GLY A 378 21.24 3.62 -19.41
N ASP A 379 21.91 4.68 -19.85
CA ASP A 379 23.29 4.65 -20.32
C ASP A 379 24.34 4.80 -19.19
N LEU A 380 23.89 5.14 -17.98
CA LEU A 380 24.76 5.31 -16.81
C LEU A 380 24.97 3.98 -16.07
N GLU A 381 26.13 3.35 -16.23
CA GLU A 381 26.47 2.09 -15.56
C GLU A 381 26.43 2.17 -14.03
N SER A 382 26.67 3.36 -13.46
CA SER A 382 26.63 3.61 -12.02
C SER A 382 25.23 3.78 -11.46
N VAL A 383 24.18 3.77 -12.28
CA VAL A 383 22.81 4.07 -11.87
C VAL A 383 21.91 2.83 -11.97
N ARG A 384 21.09 2.64 -10.95
CA ARG A 384 19.98 1.67 -10.96
C ARG A 384 18.70 2.42 -10.67
N SER A 385 17.74 2.38 -11.59
CA SER A 385 16.46 3.05 -11.42
C SER A 385 15.31 2.04 -11.37
N TYR A 386 14.43 2.21 -10.41
CA TYR A 386 13.20 1.45 -10.28
C TYR A 386 12.06 2.38 -9.93
N ILE A 387 11.27 2.72 -10.94
CA ILE A 387 10.19 3.70 -10.84
C ILE A 387 10.75 5.03 -10.29
N ASP A 388 10.36 5.46 -9.11
CA ASP A 388 10.76 6.72 -8.45
C ASP A 388 12.03 6.60 -7.59
N ASP A 389 12.56 5.39 -7.42
CA ASP A 389 13.82 5.15 -6.70
C ASP A 389 15.03 5.15 -7.66
N CYS A 390 15.95 6.09 -7.48
CA CYS A 390 17.19 6.17 -8.25
C CYS A 390 18.39 5.94 -7.33
N LEU A 391 19.15 4.87 -7.57
CA LEU A 391 20.31 4.47 -6.80
C LEU A 391 21.59 4.69 -7.62
N VAL A 392 22.52 5.48 -7.07
CA VAL A 392 23.86 5.74 -7.65
C VAL A 392 24.89 4.97 -6.84
N LEU A 393 25.64 4.08 -7.48
CA LEU A 393 26.66 3.24 -6.87
C LEU A 393 28.03 3.48 -7.50
N THR A 394 29.06 3.58 -6.68
CA THR A 394 30.43 3.75 -7.16
C THR A 394 31.42 2.98 -6.30
N SER A 395 32.47 2.45 -6.93
CA SER A 395 33.55 1.73 -6.28
C SER A 395 34.86 2.53 -6.22
N GLY A 396 34.89 3.74 -6.79
CA GLY A 396 36.03 4.63 -6.80
C GLY A 396 36.13 5.55 -5.58
N SER A 397 36.89 6.66 -5.73
CA SER A 397 37.02 7.66 -4.68
C SER A 397 35.75 8.47 -4.45
N TRP A 398 35.76 9.28 -3.38
CA TRP A 398 34.65 10.20 -3.09
C TRP A 398 34.42 11.21 -4.22
N GLU A 399 35.49 11.72 -4.82
CA GLU A 399 35.45 12.64 -5.96
C GLU A 399 34.81 11.98 -7.20
N ASP A 400 35.12 10.69 -7.45
CA ASP A 400 34.48 9.92 -8.51
C ASP A 400 32.97 9.76 -8.25
N HIS A 401 32.60 9.48 -7.00
CA HIS A 401 31.17 9.42 -6.59
C HIS A 401 30.46 10.73 -6.85
N LEU A 402 31.03 11.84 -6.40
CA LEU A 402 30.47 13.18 -6.57
C LEU A 402 30.34 13.56 -8.04
N LYS A 403 31.30 13.19 -8.88
CA LYS A 403 31.25 13.44 -10.32
C LYS A 403 30.08 12.69 -10.98
N LYS A 404 29.88 11.42 -10.64
CA LYS A 404 28.77 10.61 -11.16
C LYS A 404 27.42 11.11 -10.62
N LEU A 405 27.39 11.51 -9.36
CA LEU A 405 26.20 12.11 -8.75
C LEU A 405 25.85 13.46 -9.40
N ASP A 406 26.85 14.30 -9.71
CA ASP A 406 26.65 15.57 -10.44
C ASP A 406 26.03 15.35 -11.81
N GLU A 407 26.46 14.32 -12.53
CA GLU A 407 25.87 13.95 -13.83
C GLU A 407 24.38 13.55 -13.67
N VAL A 408 24.06 12.70 -12.69
CA VAL A 408 22.67 12.29 -12.40
C VAL A 408 21.80 13.50 -12.05
N LEU A 409 22.26 14.35 -11.12
CA LEU A 409 21.53 15.55 -10.71
C LEU A 409 21.35 16.53 -11.87
N THR A 410 22.38 16.67 -12.74
CA THR A 410 22.29 17.51 -13.96
C THR A 410 21.20 16.99 -14.91
N ARG A 411 21.15 15.66 -15.13
CA ARG A 411 20.13 15.07 -16.02
C ARG A 411 18.72 15.25 -15.46
N LEU A 412 18.53 15.00 -14.13
CA LEU A 412 17.26 15.24 -13.47
C LEU A 412 16.80 16.71 -13.58
N GLN A 413 17.72 17.66 -13.34
CA GLN A 413 17.44 19.08 -13.44
C GLN A 413 17.08 19.52 -14.86
N ARG A 414 17.80 19.03 -15.86
CA ARG A 414 17.50 19.31 -17.28
C ARG A 414 16.15 18.74 -17.70
N ALA A 415 15.80 17.56 -17.21
CA ALA A 415 14.49 16.95 -17.45
C ALA A 415 13.35 17.66 -16.68
N GLY A 416 13.64 18.54 -15.72
CA GLY A 416 12.66 19.27 -14.93
C GLY A 416 12.09 18.47 -13.75
N LEU A 417 12.77 17.38 -13.35
CA LEU A 417 12.39 16.57 -12.21
C LEU A 417 12.79 17.25 -10.89
N LYS A 418 12.21 16.77 -9.80
CA LYS A 418 12.51 17.22 -8.43
C LYS A 418 12.84 16.03 -7.54
N VAL A 419 13.66 16.27 -6.53
CA VAL A 419 14.17 15.26 -5.60
C VAL A 419 13.76 15.63 -4.18
N ASN A 420 13.31 14.65 -3.43
CA ASN A 420 13.03 14.81 -2.00
C ASN A 420 14.31 14.59 -1.20
N ALA A 421 14.97 15.66 -0.80
CA ALA A 421 16.21 15.59 -0.05
C ALA A 421 16.07 14.85 1.29
N THR A 422 14.95 15.02 2.00
CA THR A 422 14.74 14.41 3.33
C THR A 422 14.50 12.90 3.29
N LYS A 423 14.19 12.36 2.11
CA LYS A 423 14.06 10.91 1.88
C LYS A 423 15.22 10.33 1.07
N SER A 424 16.15 11.17 0.66
CA SER A 424 17.34 10.76 -0.07
C SER A 424 18.51 10.49 0.88
N PHE A 425 19.34 9.51 0.54
CA PHE A 425 20.50 9.14 1.32
C PHE A 425 21.75 9.33 0.47
N PHE A 426 22.76 10.01 1.01
CA PHE A 426 23.94 10.41 0.26
C PHE A 426 25.20 9.70 0.78
N GLY A 427 25.99 9.12 -0.13
CA GLY A 427 27.32 8.59 0.14
C GLY A 427 27.39 7.51 1.22
N ARG A 428 26.35 6.73 1.39
CA ARG A 428 26.29 5.65 2.39
C ARG A 428 27.16 4.44 1.98
N SER A 429 27.73 3.76 2.97
CA SER A 429 28.38 2.45 2.78
C SER A 429 27.38 1.30 2.76
N GLU A 430 26.20 1.53 3.29
CA GLU A 430 25.05 0.62 3.33
C GLU A 430 23.74 1.40 3.43
N LEU A 431 22.67 0.90 2.85
CA LEU A 431 21.36 1.53 2.92
C LEU A 431 20.21 0.55 2.58
N GLU A 432 18.98 0.94 2.93
CA GLU A 432 17.77 0.23 2.48
C GLU A 432 17.43 0.62 1.04
N TYR A 433 17.30 -0.38 0.15
CA TYR A 433 16.85 -0.19 -1.23
C TYR A 433 15.86 -1.29 -1.62
N LEU A 434 14.69 -0.90 -2.14
CA LEU A 434 13.61 -1.81 -2.58
C LEU A 434 13.23 -2.90 -1.56
N GLY A 435 13.35 -2.59 -0.26
CA GLY A 435 13.00 -3.50 0.82
C GLY A 435 14.08 -4.54 1.18
N TYR A 436 15.31 -4.30 0.76
CA TYR A 436 16.52 -5.04 1.12
C TYR A 436 17.56 -4.10 1.73
N TRP A 437 18.42 -4.65 2.59
CA TRP A 437 19.58 -3.95 3.09
C TRP A 437 20.75 -4.26 2.17
N ILE A 438 21.26 -3.24 1.48
CA ILE A 438 22.44 -3.39 0.61
C ILE A 438 23.70 -2.89 1.32
N THR A 439 24.75 -3.68 1.24
CA THR A 439 26.06 -3.42 1.84
C THR A 439 27.16 -3.63 0.79
N ARG A 440 28.37 -3.24 1.11
CA ARG A 440 29.55 -3.48 0.25
C ARG A 440 29.77 -4.97 -0.06
N ASP A 441 29.37 -5.84 0.87
CA ASP A 441 29.57 -7.30 0.78
C ASP A 441 28.37 -8.01 0.11
N GLY A 442 27.35 -7.25 -0.30
CA GLY A 442 26.16 -7.79 -0.96
C GLY A 442 24.85 -7.41 -0.28
N ILE A 443 23.85 -8.29 -0.40
CA ILE A 443 22.47 -8.01 -0.01
C ILE A 443 22.10 -8.79 1.24
N GLN A 444 21.48 -8.12 2.21
CA GLN A 444 20.99 -8.71 3.44
C GLN A 444 19.48 -8.47 3.60
N PRO A 445 18.78 -9.36 4.31
CA PRO A 445 17.41 -9.06 4.74
C PRO A 445 17.39 -7.83 5.64
N LEU A 446 16.33 -7.04 5.56
CA LEU A 446 16.17 -5.88 6.45
C LEU A 446 16.28 -6.30 7.93
N PRO A 447 17.07 -5.60 8.75
CA PRO A 447 17.21 -5.91 10.19
C PRO A 447 15.85 -6.00 10.92
N LYS A 448 14.89 -5.15 10.54
CA LYS A 448 13.53 -5.18 11.08
C LYS A 448 12.79 -6.49 10.74
N LYS A 449 13.01 -7.06 9.56
CA LYS A 449 12.42 -8.35 9.17
C LYS A 449 13.09 -9.51 9.89
N VAL A 450 14.41 -9.44 10.09
CA VAL A 450 15.18 -10.44 10.84
C VAL A 450 14.77 -10.42 12.31
N ALA A 451 14.68 -9.24 12.94
CA ALA A 451 14.23 -9.09 14.32
C ALA A 451 12.80 -9.63 14.51
N ALA A 452 11.89 -9.38 13.57
CA ALA A 452 10.55 -9.92 13.59
C ALA A 452 10.54 -11.46 13.53
N LEU A 453 11.45 -12.07 12.75
CA LEU A 453 11.60 -13.52 12.68
C LEU A 453 12.24 -14.12 13.94
N GLN A 454 13.22 -13.42 14.55
CA GLN A 454 13.89 -13.85 15.78
C GLN A 454 12.95 -13.78 17.01
N ASN A 455 11.97 -12.86 16.99
CA ASN A 455 10.96 -12.75 18.05
C ASN A 455 9.80 -13.76 17.90
N ILE A 456 9.80 -14.59 16.85
CA ILE A 456 8.87 -15.70 16.75
C ILE A 456 9.37 -16.80 17.68
N ALA A 457 8.63 -17.06 18.76
CA ALA A 457 8.92 -18.20 19.65
C ALA A 457 8.93 -19.49 18.82
N ALA A 458 9.95 -20.33 19.03
CA ALA A 458 10.00 -21.64 18.38
C ALA A 458 8.69 -22.40 18.66
N PRO A 459 8.09 -23.06 17.67
CA PRO A 459 6.91 -23.87 17.91
C PRO A 459 7.25 -24.97 18.91
N ARG A 460 6.51 -24.98 20.03
CA ARG A 460 6.59 -26.04 21.04
C ARG A 460 5.84 -27.26 20.54
#